data_8f3eefc6ba9ee2aefa933988d3ed7628
#
_entry.id   8f3eefc6ba9ee2aefa933988d3ed7628
#
_cell.length_a   1.000
_cell.length_b   1.000
_cell.length_c   1.000
_cell.angle_alpha   90.00
_cell.angle_beta   90.00
_cell.angle_gamma   90.00
#
_symmetry.space_group_name_H-M   'P 1'
#
loop_
_entity.id
_entity.type
_entity.pdbx_description
1 polymer ?
#
loop_
_entity_poly.entity_id
_entity_poly.type
_entity_poly.pdbx_seq_one_letter_code
_entity_poly.pdbx_strand_id
1 'polypeptide(L)'
;MDKWISLIDIVKNGKDDLLTIIKQAKSKILNLAIRGKLVPQDPNDEPAIELLKRINPDFTPCDNGHYTQLPNGWTVAPMQVLCSLVDGDKQKGIERINLDVKYLRGERDAKTLTSGKYVTANSLLILVDGENSGEVFRTSIDGYQGSTFKQLLINENMNEEYVLQAINLHRKVLRESKVGSAIPHLNKKLFKAIEIPIPPYKEQQRIIKAITKAFMSLDLIMESL
;
A
#
# COMPACT_ATOMS: atom_id res chain seq x y z
N MET A 1 -16.72 28.68 33.89
CA MET A 1 -16.81 27.40 33.13
C MET A 1 -16.57 27.63 31.63
N ASP A 2 -17.12 28.68 31.03
CA ASP A 2 -17.05 28.96 29.59
C ASP A 2 -15.64 29.19 29.00
N LYS A 3 -14.72 29.79 29.76
CA LYS A 3 -13.33 30.00 29.28
C LYS A 3 -12.53 28.71 29.07
N TRP A 4 -12.78 27.69 29.90
CA TRP A 4 -12.09 26.42 29.78
C TRP A 4 -12.64 25.56 28.61
N ILE A 5 -13.95 25.63 28.38
CA ILE A 5 -14.60 24.98 27.24
C ILE A 5 -14.07 25.58 25.93
N SER A 6 -13.98 26.91 25.85
CA SER A 6 -13.39 27.60 24.68
C SER A 6 -11.93 27.24 24.44
N LEU A 7 -11.11 27.06 25.47
CA LEU A 7 -9.71 26.65 25.34
C LEU A 7 -9.58 25.20 24.85
N ILE A 8 -10.43 24.29 25.36
CA ILE A 8 -10.48 22.89 24.93
C ILE A 8 -10.87 22.80 23.45
N ASP A 9 -11.82 23.59 23.01
CA ASP A 9 -12.26 23.62 21.61
C ASP A 9 -11.17 24.17 20.68
N ILE A 10 -10.44 25.21 21.10
CA ILE A 10 -9.30 25.74 20.34
C ILE A 10 -8.17 24.69 20.22
N VAL A 11 -7.87 23.97 21.30
CA VAL A 11 -6.84 22.92 21.28
C VAL A 11 -7.27 21.74 20.42
N LYS A 12 -8.53 21.31 20.50
CA LYS A 12 -9.08 20.25 19.62
C LYS A 12 -9.04 20.65 18.15
N ASN A 13 -9.51 21.86 17.82
CA ASN A 13 -9.48 22.35 16.44
C ASN A 13 -8.05 22.43 15.90
N GLY A 14 -7.09 22.93 16.70
CA GLY A 14 -5.69 22.96 16.32
C GLY A 14 -5.09 21.57 16.08
N LYS A 15 -5.49 20.56 16.86
CA LYS A 15 -5.07 19.17 16.68
C LYS A 15 -5.65 18.55 15.41
N ASP A 16 -6.93 18.78 15.10
CA ASP A 16 -7.59 18.30 13.89
C ASP A 16 -7.00 18.95 12.64
N ASP A 17 -6.71 20.24 12.68
CA ASP A 17 -6.03 20.95 11.60
C ASP A 17 -4.64 20.38 11.35
N LEU A 18 -3.87 20.09 12.40
CA LEU A 18 -2.54 19.50 12.25
C LEU A 18 -2.57 18.07 11.71
N LEU A 19 -3.52 17.24 12.15
CA LEU A 19 -3.74 15.91 11.57
C LEU A 19 -4.01 16.00 10.07
N THR A 20 -4.78 16.98 9.65
CA THR A 20 -5.09 17.23 8.25
C THR A 20 -3.84 17.65 7.48
N ILE A 21 -3.03 18.55 8.03
CA ILE A 21 -1.76 18.99 7.42
C ILE A 21 -0.78 17.83 7.30
N ILE A 22 -0.64 16.98 8.32
CA ILE A 22 0.23 15.80 8.28
C ILE A 22 -0.21 14.82 7.19
N LYS A 23 -1.52 14.55 7.07
CA LYS A 23 -2.05 13.69 5.99
C LYS A 23 -1.74 14.27 4.61
N GLN A 24 -1.91 15.58 4.44
CA GLN A 24 -1.59 16.26 3.18
C GLN A 24 -0.09 16.21 2.88
N ALA A 25 0.77 16.41 3.89
CA ALA A 25 2.22 16.32 3.76
C ALA A 25 2.65 14.91 3.34
N LYS A 26 2.15 13.86 4.00
CA LYS A 26 2.40 12.46 3.61
C LYS A 26 1.98 12.18 2.17
N SER A 27 0.78 12.63 1.78
CA SER A 27 0.29 12.49 0.40
C SER A 27 1.18 13.22 -0.61
N LYS A 28 1.65 14.42 -0.28
CA LYS A 28 2.58 15.19 -1.12
C LYS A 28 3.92 14.51 -1.28
N ILE A 29 4.47 13.94 -0.22
CA ILE A 29 5.73 13.17 -0.26
C ILE A 29 5.61 11.97 -1.20
N LEU A 30 4.52 11.19 -1.09
CA LEU A 30 4.26 10.07 -1.99
C LEU A 30 4.11 10.52 -3.45
N ASN A 31 3.45 11.64 -3.69
CA ASN A 31 3.30 12.20 -5.03
C ASN A 31 4.65 12.64 -5.64
N LEU A 32 5.54 13.24 -4.83
CA LEU A 32 6.89 13.57 -5.25
C LEU A 32 7.72 12.32 -5.55
N ALA A 33 7.56 11.28 -4.72
CA ALA A 33 8.25 10.00 -4.88
C ALA A 33 7.92 9.34 -6.22
N ILE A 34 6.64 9.19 -6.54
CA ILE A 34 6.19 8.51 -7.77
C ILE A 34 6.47 9.30 -9.05
N ARG A 35 6.85 10.57 -8.93
CA ARG A 35 7.25 11.45 -10.05
C ARG A 35 8.75 11.64 -10.17
N GLY A 36 9.56 10.89 -9.39
CA GLY A 36 11.01 11.00 -9.40
C GLY A 36 11.56 12.34 -8.89
N LYS A 37 10.81 13.03 -8.01
CA LYS A 37 11.15 14.36 -7.47
C LYS A 37 11.55 14.33 -5.99
N LEU A 38 11.59 13.15 -5.37
CA LEU A 38 11.87 13.03 -3.93
C LEU A 38 13.36 12.85 -3.63
N VAL A 39 14.07 12.14 -4.50
CA VAL A 39 15.50 11.85 -4.36
C VAL A 39 16.23 12.13 -5.65
N PRO A 40 17.55 12.40 -5.62
CA PRO A 40 18.34 12.55 -6.85
C PRO A 40 18.43 11.21 -7.59
N GLN A 41 18.41 11.26 -8.92
CA GLN A 41 18.71 10.15 -9.80
C GLN A 41 20.22 9.90 -9.85
N ASP A 42 20.61 8.63 -10.02
CA ASP A 42 21.98 8.22 -10.29
C ASP A 42 22.04 7.64 -11.71
N PRO A 43 22.81 8.24 -12.63
CA PRO A 43 22.91 7.77 -14.01
C PRO A 43 23.57 6.38 -14.14
N ASN A 44 24.21 5.89 -13.08
CA ASN A 44 24.82 4.56 -13.03
C ASN A 44 23.84 3.48 -12.52
N ASP A 45 22.63 3.83 -12.11
CA ASP A 45 21.63 2.85 -11.75
C ASP A 45 21.15 2.09 -12.99
N GLU A 46 20.96 0.78 -12.86
CA GLU A 46 20.40 -0.05 -13.91
C GLU A 46 18.99 0.43 -14.28
N PRO A 47 18.68 0.71 -15.56
CA PRO A 47 17.34 1.15 -15.95
C PRO A 47 16.25 0.19 -15.55
N ALA A 48 15.08 0.70 -15.14
CA ALA A 48 13.95 -0.09 -14.67
C ALA A 48 13.42 -1.08 -15.71
N ILE A 49 13.63 -0.82 -17.00
CA ILE A 49 13.24 -1.73 -18.08
C ILE A 49 13.93 -3.10 -17.95
N GLU A 50 15.21 -3.12 -17.53
CA GLU A 50 15.96 -4.36 -17.35
C GLU A 50 15.44 -5.17 -16.16
N LEU A 51 15.03 -4.48 -15.08
CA LEU A 51 14.35 -5.09 -13.96
C LEU A 51 13.03 -5.74 -14.40
N LEU A 52 12.22 -5.04 -15.18
CA LEU A 52 10.91 -5.53 -15.63
C LEU A 52 11.02 -6.68 -16.65
N LYS A 53 12.05 -6.70 -17.47
CA LYS A 53 12.35 -7.84 -18.34
C LYS A 53 12.75 -9.10 -17.56
N ARG A 54 13.36 -8.96 -16.38
CA ARG A 54 13.58 -10.12 -15.49
C ARG A 54 12.28 -10.72 -14.94
N ILE A 55 11.27 -9.87 -14.72
CA ILE A 55 9.93 -10.30 -14.30
C ILE A 55 9.16 -10.94 -15.46
N ASN A 56 9.20 -10.31 -16.62
CA ASN A 56 8.56 -10.76 -17.85
C ASN A 56 9.47 -10.44 -19.04
N PRO A 57 10.13 -11.44 -19.64
CA PRO A 57 11.04 -11.20 -20.78
C PRO A 57 10.42 -10.46 -21.96
N ASP A 58 9.11 -10.65 -22.18
CA ASP A 58 8.35 -10.00 -23.27
C ASP A 58 7.74 -8.66 -22.85
N PHE A 59 8.18 -8.11 -21.68
CA PHE A 59 7.63 -6.85 -21.18
C PHE A 59 7.86 -5.71 -22.16
N THR A 60 6.76 -5.03 -22.50
CA THR A 60 6.76 -3.78 -23.28
C THR A 60 6.23 -2.67 -22.37
N PRO A 61 6.94 -1.52 -22.26
CA PRO A 61 6.48 -0.39 -21.48
C PRO A 61 5.09 0.09 -21.91
N CYS A 62 4.28 0.52 -20.94
CA CYS A 62 3.06 1.25 -21.22
C CYS A 62 3.38 2.59 -21.88
N ASP A 63 2.45 3.12 -22.67
CA ASP A 63 2.51 4.51 -23.09
C ASP A 63 2.47 5.43 -21.85
N ASN A 64 3.39 6.39 -21.77
CA ASN A 64 3.55 7.29 -20.62
C ASN A 64 2.42 8.35 -20.52
N GLY A 65 1.25 8.13 -21.09
CA GLY A 65 0.17 9.12 -21.25
C GLY A 65 -0.22 9.89 -19.99
N HIS A 66 -0.10 9.28 -18.81
CA HIS A 66 -0.38 9.93 -17.52
C HIS A 66 0.85 10.48 -16.80
N TYR A 67 2.06 10.18 -17.25
CA TYR A 67 3.33 10.54 -16.62
C TYR A 67 4.24 11.25 -17.64
N THR A 68 3.86 12.45 -18.02
CA THR A 68 4.71 13.31 -18.87
C THR A 68 5.94 13.75 -18.08
N GLN A 69 7.15 13.39 -18.46
CA GLN A 69 8.42 13.77 -17.81
C GLN A 69 8.85 12.89 -16.63
N LEU A 70 8.89 11.58 -16.83
CA LEU A 70 9.63 10.71 -15.91
C LEU A 70 11.15 10.90 -16.07
N PRO A 71 11.92 10.72 -14.97
CA PRO A 71 13.39 10.73 -15.07
C PRO A 71 13.92 9.65 -16.01
N ASN A 72 15.13 9.85 -16.50
CA ASN A 72 15.82 8.84 -17.30
C ASN A 72 15.98 7.54 -16.50
N GLY A 73 15.87 6.39 -17.17
CA GLY A 73 15.97 5.08 -16.54
C GLY A 73 14.67 4.60 -15.87
N TRP A 74 13.65 5.46 -15.75
CA TRP A 74 12.32 5.06 -15.31
C TRP A 74 11.50 4.48 -16.45
N THR A 75 10.52 3.62 -16.11
CA THR A 75 9.54 3.09 -17.07
C THR A 75 8.18 2.93 -16.39
N VAL A 76 7.11 2.76 -17.16
CA VAL A 76 5.76 2.57 -16.63
C VAL A 76 5.32 1.13 -16.84
N ALA A 77 4.80 0.50 -15.79
CA ALA A 77 4.26 -0.84 -15.84
C ALA A 77 2.88 -0.92 -15.17
N PRO A 78 1.96 -1.76 -15.65
CA PRO A 78 0.69 -2.00 -14.97
C PRO A 78 0.93 -2.82 -13.70
N MET A 79 0.14 -2.58 -12.65
CA MET A 79 0.26 -3.25 -11.35
C MET A 79 0.31 -4.78 -11.45
N GLN A 80 -0.38 -5.38 -12.41
CA GLN A 80 -0.37 -6.84 -12.62
C GLN A 80 0.99 -7.42 -12.97
N VAL A 81 1.95 -6.62 -13.43
CA VAL A 81 3.34 -7.04 -13.66
C VAL A 81 4.11 -7.10 -12.35
N LEU A 82 3.77 -6.24 -11.40
CA LEU A 82 4.49 -6.05 -10.14
C LEU A 82 4.04 -7.03 -9.05
N CYS A 83 2.76 -7.40 -9.07
CA CYS A 83 2.16 -8.24 -8.03
C CYS A 83 0.94 -9.01 -8.50
N SER A 84 0.55 -10.03 -7.72
CA SER A 84 -0.65 -10.83 -7.96
C SER A 84 -1.50 -10.95 -6.69
N LEU A 85 -2.80 -11.22 -6.88
CA LEU A 85 -3.77 -11.49 -5.83
C LEU A 85 -4.14 -12.96 -5.84
N VAL A 86 -3.78 -13.69 -4.81
CA VAL A 86 -4.03 -15.13 -4.69
C VAL A 86 -4.79 -15.48 -3.40
N ASP A 87 -5.20 -16.71 -3.29
CA ASP A 87 -5.71 -17.27 -2.04
C ASP A 87 -4.60 -18.09 -1.36
N GLY A 88 -4.63 -18.12 -0.04
CA GLY A 88 -3.79 -19.04 0.74
C GLY A 88 -4.19 -20.51 0.48
N ASP A 89 -3.34 -21.43 0.88
CA ASP A 89 -3.54 -22.86 0.72
C ASP A 89 -4.70 -23.37 1.59
N LYS A 90 -5.62 -24.15 1.00
CA LYS A 90 -6.73 -24.71 1.76
C LYS A 90 -6.24 -25.77 2.72
N GLN A 91 -6.49 -25.57 4.02
CA GLN A 91 -6.20 -26.52 5.09
C GLN A 91 -7.46 -26.84 5.90
N LYS A 92 -7.50 -28.05 6.47
CA LYS A 92 -8.57 -28.57 7.34
C LYS A 92 -7.98 -29.34 8.52
N GLY A 93 -8.67 -29.35 9.64
CA GLY A 93 -8.29 -30.15 10.82
C GLY A 93 -7.17 -29.54 11.68
N ILE A 94 -6.70 -28.35 11.35
CA ILE A 94 -5.68 -27.63 12.13
C ILE A 94 -6.31 -26.35 12.66
N GLU A 95 -6.27 -26.15 13.97
CA GLU A 95 -6.77 -24.95 14.61
C GLU A 95 -5.77 -23.79 14.41
N ARG A 96 -6.24 -22.67 13.85
CA ARG A 96 -5.45 -21.47 13.62
C ARG A 96 -6.27 -20.21 13.82
N ILE A 97 -5.60 -19.11 14.09
CA ILE A 97 -6.23 -17.79 14.20
C ILE A 97 -6.80 -17.35 12.86
N ASN A 98 -8.04 -16.85 12.89
CA ASN A 98 -8.68 -16.18 11.76
C ASN A 98 -8.14 -14.75 11.62
N LEU A 99 -7.33 -14.51 10.62
CA LEU A 99 -6.72 -13.21 10.31
C LEU A 99 -7.71 -12.33 9.55
N ASP A 100 -8.83 -11.99 10.20
CA ASP A 100 -9.80 -11.06 9.63
C ASP A 100 -9.47 -9.58 9.96
N VAL A 101 -10.20 -8.67 9.31
CA VAL A 101 -9.91 -7.23 9.37
C VAL A 101 -9.99 -6.66 10.79
N LYS A 102 -10.92 -7.14 11.62
CA LYS A 102 -11.08 -6.65 13.00
C LYS A 102 -9.92 -7.10 13.89
N TYR A 103 -9.50 -8.36 13.73
CA TYR A 103 -8.32 -8.88 14.42
C TYR A 103 -7.03 -8.13 13.99
N LEU A 104 -6.81 -7.97 12.68
CA LEU A 104 -5.61 -7.30 12.16
C LEU A 104 -5.54 -5.80 12.50
N ARG A 105 -6.67 -5.18 12.80
CA ARG A 105 -6.72 -3.79 13.32
C ARG A 105 -6.62 -3.69 14.84
N GLY A 106 -6.58 -4.81 15.56
CA GLY A 106 -6.62 -4.81 17.02
C GLY A 106 -7.98 -4.40 17.62
N GLU A 107 -9.04 -4.47 16.83
CA GLU A 107 -10.42 -4.11 17.25
C GLU A 107 -11.12 -5.27 17.97
N ARG A 108 -10.52 -6.44 17.96
CA ARG A 108 -11.11 -7.67 18.52
C ARG A 108 -10.03 -8.71 18.85
N ASP A 109 -10.29 -9.53 19.88
CA ASP A 109 -9.47 -10.68 20.23
C ASP A 109 -9.45 -11.74 19.11
N ALA A 110 -8.44 -12.60 19.17
CA ALA A 110 -8.26 -13.69 18.24
C ALA A 110 -9.44 -14.65 18.27
N LYS A 111 -9.92 -15.07 17.10
CA LYS A 111 -10.84 -16.20 16.93
C LYS A 111 -10.12 -17.29 16.18
N THR A 112 -10.31 -18.54 16.57
CA THR A 112 -9.75 -19.70 15.87
C THR A 112 -10.76 -20.35 14.95
N LEU A 113 -10.24 -20.97 13.90
CA LEU A 113 -10.98 -21.79 12.95
C LEU A 113 -10.21 -23.11 12.77
N THR A 114 -10.93 -24.18 12.48
CA THR A 114 -10.35 -25.52 12.18
C THR A 114 -10.14 -25.78 10.70
N SER A 115 -10.51 -24.82 9.86
CA SER A 115 -10.30 -24.88 8.40
C SER A 115 -10.28 -23.49 7.80
N GLY A 116 -9.53 -23.32 6.72
CA GLY A 116 -9.43 -22.03 6.02
C GLY A 116 -8.34 -22.02 4.96
N LYS A 117 -8.03 -20.84 4.46
CA LYS A 117 -6.93 -20.57 3.54
C LYS A 117 -5.72 -20.16 4.36
N TYR A 118 -4.76 -21.06 4.48
CA TYR A 118 -3.55 -20.84 5.28
C TYR A 118 -2.63 -19.79 4.64
N VAL A 119 -2.10 -18.92 5.48
CA VAL A 119 -1.04 -17.97 5.15
C VAL A 119 -0.01 -17.95 6.27
N THR A 120 1.25 -17.78 5.92
CA THR A 120 2.35 -17.69 6.87
C THR A 120 2.46 -16.29 7.48
N ALA A 121 3.18 -16.18 8.59
CA ALA A 121 3.63 -14.89 9.11
C ALA A 121 4.36 -14.09 8.03
N ASN A 122 4.33 -12.77 8.15
CA ASN A 122 4.85 -11.81 7.17
C ASN A 122 4.16 -11.80 5.79
N SER A 123 3.08 -12.57 5.61
CA SER A 123 2.26 -12.46 4.41
C SER A 123 1.56 -11.11 4.33
N LEU A 124 1.43 -10.58 3.12
CA LEU A 124 0.64 -9.38 2.85
C LEU A 124 -0.80 -9.78 2.50
N LEU A 125 -1.76 -9.22 3.22
CA LEU A 125 -3.19 -9.42 2.97
C LEU A 125 -3.82 -8.10 2.51
N ILE A 126 -4.38 -8.07 1.31
CA ILE A 126 -5.11 -6.92 0.79
C ILE A 126 -6.61 -7.11 0.96
N LEU A 127 -7.28 -6.12 1.53
CA LEU A 127 -8.73 -6.11 1.69
C LEU A 127 -9.39 -5.95 0.32
N VAL A 128 -10.18 -6.94 -0.09
CA VAL A 128 -10.87 -6.93 -1.39
C VAL A 128 -12.37 -6.67 -1.26
N ASP A 129 -12.94 -6.85 -0.07
CA ASP A 129 -14.36 -6.65 0.20
C ASP A 129 -14.55 -5.67 1.35
N GLY A 130 -15.49 -4.73 1.22
CA GLY A 130 -15.84 -3.73 2.22
C GLY A 130 -15.37 -2.30 1.91
N GLU A 131 -15.71 -1.38 2.83
CA GLU A 131 -15.54 0.07 2.65
C GLU A 131 -14.07 0.50 2.44
N ASN A 132 -13.13 -0.21 3.06
CA ASN A 132 -11.71 0.10 2.98
C ASN A 132 -10.94 -0.83 2.02
N SER A 133 -11.60 -1.35 0.98
CA SER A 133 -10.93 -2.19 -0.01
C SER A 133 -9.69 -1.51 -0.60
N GLY A 134 -8.62 -2.30 -0.79
CA GLY A 134 -7.29 -1.80 -1.14
C GLY A 134 -6.36 -1.54 0.07
N GLU A 135 -6.85 -1.69 1.30
CA GLU A 135 -6.00 -1.65 2.50
C GLU A 135 -5.16 -2.92 2.59
N VAL A 136 -3.86 -2.76 2.89
CA VAL A 136 -2.93 -3.87 3.00
C VAL A 136 -2.47 -4.03 4.43
N PHE A 137 -2.45 -5.27 4.91
CA PHE A 137 -1.96 -5.66 6.23
C PHE A 137 -0.82 -6.67 6.08
N ARG A 138 0.19 -6.55 6.91
CA ARG A 138 1.23 -7.56 7.08
C ARG A 138 0.87 -8.42 8.29
N THR A 139 0.83 -9.73 8.11
CA THR A 139 0.54 -10.65 9.22
C THR A 139 1.76 -10.79 10.13
N SER A 140 1.54 -10.78 11.44
CA SER A 140 2.61 -11.04 12.43
C SER A 140 2.77 -12.51 12.78
N ILE A 141 1.76 -13.32 12.46
CA ILE A 141 1.67 -14.75 12.79
C ILE A 141 1.09 -15.53 11.62
N ASP A 142 1.27 -16.84 11.66
CA ASP A 142 0.57 -17.79 10.80
C ASP A 142 -0.94 -17.82 11.12
N GLY A 143 -1.78 -18.03 10.12
CA GLY A 143 -3.21 -18.13 10.36
C GLY A 143 -4.01 -18.46 9.13
N TYR A 144 -5.33 -18.36 9.26
CA TYR A 144 -6.23 -18.45 8.13
C TYR A 144 -6.62 -17.07 7.62
N GLN A 145 -6.41 -16.86 6.34
CA GLN A 145 -6.82 -15.66 5.62
C GLN A 145 -8.32 -15.38 5.84
N GLY A 146 -8.66 -14.21 6.35
CA GLY A 146 -10.05 -13.78 6.48
C GLY A 146 -10.75 -13.72 5.12
N SER A 147 -12.05 -14.00 5.09
CA SER A 147 -12.83 -14.13 3.84
C SER A 147 -12.83 -12.89 2.95
N THR A 148 -12.63 -11.71 3.55
CA THR A 148 -12.60 -10.42 2.84
C THR A 148 -11.24 -10.06 2.24
N PHE A 149 -10.24 -10.92 2.42
CA PHE A 149 -8.87 -10.69 1.97
C PHE A 149 -8.49 -11.55 0.76
N LYS A 150 -7.48 -11.08 0.05
CA LYS A 150 -6.58 -11.87 -0.81
C LYS A 150 -5.15 -11.71 -0.31
N GLN A 151 -4.32 -12.72 -0.51
CA GLN A 151 -2.89 -12.59 -0.32
C GLN A 151 -2.32 -11.79 -1.49
N LEU A 152 -1.54 -10.76 -1.18
CA LEU A 152 -0.82 -9.95 -2.15
C LEU A 152 0.60 -10.48 -2.29
N LEU A 153 0.92 -11.05 -3.44
CA LEU A 153 2.27 -11.51 -3.76
C LEU A 153 2.95 -10.47 -4.63
N ILE A 154 3.96 -9.83 -4.10
CA ILE A 154 4.81 -8.88 -4.84
C ILE A 154 5.99 -9.65 -5.43
N ASN A 155 6.35 -9.34 -6.67
CA ASN A 155 7.46 -10.00 -7.35
C ASN A 155 8.78 -9.69 -6.61
N GLU A 156 9.61 -10.70 -6.38
CA GLU A 156 10.87 -10.61 -5.63
C GLU A 156 11.91 -9.67 -6.23
N ASN A 157 11.81 -9.40 -7.55
CA ASN A 157 12.65 -8.42 -8.21
C ASN A 157 12.26 -6.98 -7.90
N MET A 158 11.10 -6.74 -7.28
CA MET A 158 10.64 -5.40 -6.89
C MET A 158 11.00 -5.09 -5.44
N ASN A 159 11.20 -3.82 -5.13
CA ASN A 159 11.20 -3.39 -3.75
C ASN A 159 9.77 -3.44 -3.22
N GLU A 160 9.51 -4.33 -2.25
CA GLU A 160 8.18 -4.59 -1.70
C GLU A 160 7.54 -3.30 -1.16
N GLU A 161 8.27 -2.52 -0.36
CA GLU A 161 7.74 -1.28 0.22
C GLU A 161 7.42 -0.22 -0.84
N TYR A 162 8.17 -0.17 -1.96
CA TYR A 162 7.86 0.72 -3.07
C TYR A 162 6.49 0.37 -3.69
N VAL A 163 6.22 -0.91 -3.92
CA VAL A 163 4.93 -1.36 -4.45
C VAL A 163 3.80 -1.08 -3.46
N LEU A 164 4.02 -1.28 -2.16
CA LEU A 164 3.04 -0.96 -1.12
C LEU A 164 2.72 0.54 -1.07
N GLN A 165 3.71 1.42 -1.19
CA GLN A 165 3.47 2.87 -1.26
C GLN A 165 2.74 3.28 -2.55
N ALA A 166 3.02 2.62 -3.67
CA ALA A 166 2.28 2.83 -4.91
C ALA A 166 0.80 2.42 -4.77
N ILE A 167 0.51 1.27 -4.15
CA ILE A 167 -0.87 0.85 -3.84
C ILE A 167 -1.55 1.88 -2.92
N ASN A 168 -0.87 2.31 -1.86
CA ASN A 168 -1.40 3.28 -0.91
C ASN A 168 -1.76 4.62 -1.58
N LEU A 169 -0.92 5.11 -2.49
CA LEU A 169 -1.19 6.33 -3.25
C LEU A 169 -2.48 6.22 -4.09
N HIS A 170 -2.73 5.05 -4.67
CA HIS A 170 -3.92 4.80 -5.51
C HIS A 170 -5.15 4.32 -4.71
N ARG A 171 -5.02 4.15 -3.39
CA ARG A 171 -6.07 3.62 -2.53
C ARG A 171 -7.38 4.41 -2.62
N LYS A 172 -7.31 5.73 -2.75
CA LYS A 172 -8.50 6.57 -2.91
C LYS A 172 -9.27 6.21 -4.19
N VAL A 173 -8.59 6.13 -5.33
CA VAL A 173 -9.19 5.78 -6.63
C VAL A 173 -9.76 4.37 -6.59
N LEU A 174 -9.05 3.41 -6.01
CA LEU A 174 -9.52 2.04 -5.84
C LEU A 174 -10.79 1.96 -4.99
N ARG A 175 -10.86 2.76 -3.93
CA ARG A 175 -12.03 2.82 -3.04
C ARG A 175 -13.22 3.50 -3.70
N GLU A 176 -13.01 4.53 -4.51
CA GLU A 176 -14.09 5.27 -5.20
C GLU A 176 -14.62 4.52 -6.43
N SER A 177 -13.85 3.61 -7.00
CA SER A 177 -14.19 2.80 -8.18
C SER A 177 -14.74 1.41 -7.87
N LYS A 178 -15.22 1.19 -6.64
CA LYS A 178 -15.78 -0.09 -6.19
C LYS A 178 -16.90 -0.59 -7.11
N VAL A 179 -17.04 -1.91 -7.20
CA VAL A 179 -18.12 -2.61 -7.90
C VAL A 179 -19.02 -3.29 -6.88
N GLY A 180 -20.31 -3.30 -7.15
CA GLY A 180 -21.32 -3.90 -6.25
C GLY A 180 -22.03 -2.87 -5.39
N SER A 181 -23.34 -3.03 -5.22
CA SER A 181 -24.20 -2.10 -4.48
C SER A 181 -24.42 -2.48 -3.03
N ALA A 182 -24.46 -3.77 -2.72
CA ALA A 182 -24.75 -4.26 -1.37
C ALA A 182 -23.47 -4.46 -0.52
N ILE A 183 -22.44 -5.06 -1.10
CA ILE A 183 -21.10 -5.17 -0.50
C ILE A 183 -20.11 -4.60 -1.51
N PRO A 184 -19.44 -3.49 -1.20
CA PRO A 184 -18.45 -2.91 -2.10
C PRO A 184 -17.26 -3.87 -2.26
N HIS A 185 -16.86 -4.15 -3.51
CA HIS A 185 -15.71 -4.99 -3.84
C HIS A 185 -14.62 -4.18 -4.50
N LEU A 186 -13.37 -4.53 -4.26
CA LEU A 186 -12.22 -4.00 -4.98
C LEU A 186 -12.39 -4.25 -6.49
N ASN A 187 -12.33 -3.20 -7.28
CA ASN A 187 -12.29 -3.35 -8.74
C ASN A 187 -10.94 -3.96 -9.14
N LYS A 188 -10.89 -5.31 -9.19
CA LYS A 188 -9.67 -6.04 -9.52
C LYS A 188 -9.15 -5.76 -10.93
N LYS A 189 -10.05 -5.43 -11.88
CA LYS A 189 -9.67 -5.04 -13.24
C LYS A 189 -8.91 -3.71 -13.21
N LEU A 190 -9.46 -2.72 -12.51
CA LEU A 190 -8.78 -1.45 -12.31
C LEU A 190 -7.47 -1.61 -11.55
N PHE A 191 -7.45 -2.38 -10.43
CA PHE A 191 -6.23 -2.64 -9.67
C PHE A 191 -5.10 -3.18 -10.54
N LYS A 192 -5.40 -4.18 -11.39
CA LYS A 192 -4.43 -4.77 -12.32
C LYS A 192 -3.93 -3.79 -13.37
N ALA A 193 -4.80 -2.88 -13.82
CA ALA A 193 -4.53 -1.94 -14.90
C ALA A 193 -3.89 -0.63 -14.44
N ILE A 194 -3.82 -0.36 -13.12
CA ILE A 194 -3.16 0.86 -12.63
C ILE A 194 -1.72 0.90 -13.11
N GLU A 195 -1.38 1.96 -13.83
CA GLU A 195 -0.04 2.21 -14.31
C GLU A 195 0.82 2.85 -13.23
N ILE A 196 1.97 2.26 -12.97
CA ILE A 196 2.92 2.68 -11.94
C ILE A 196 4.25 3.04 -12.58
N PRO A 197 4.78 4.25 -12.35
CA PRO A 197 6.15 4.60 -12.70
C PRO A 197 7.13 3.79 -11.85
N ILE A 198 8.05 3.11 -12.51
CA ILE A 198 9.03 2.22 -11.86
C ILE A 198 10.42 2.84 -12.02
N PRO A 199 11.06 3.25 -10.93
CA PRO A 199 12.45 3.66 -10.91
C PRO A 199 13.41 2.47 -10.97
N PRO A 200 14.70 2.71 -11.28
CA PRO A 200 15.77 1.77 -11.03
C PRO A 200 15.70 1.20 -9.61
N TYR A 201 16.04 -0.10 -9.42
CA TYR A 201 15.87 -0.76 -8.11
C TYR A 201 16.58 -0.05 -6.95
N LYS A 202 17.81 0.42 -7.17
CA LYS A 202 18.54 1.19 -6.15
C LYS A 202 17.86 2.53 -5.84
N GLU A 203 17.22 3.15 -6.82
CA GLU A 203 16.43 4.35 -6.58
C GLU A 203 15.15 4.07 -5.81
N GLN A 204 14.47 2.92 -6.04
CA GLN A 204 13.35 2.47 -5.19
C GLN A 204 13.78 2.43 -3.72
N GLN A 205 14.95 1.88 -3.42
CA GLN A 205 15.49 1.83 -2.05
C GLN A 205 15.74 3.23 -1.46
N ARG A 206 16.33 4.16 -2.24
CA ARG A 206 16.54 5.55 -1.81
C ARG A 206 15.24 6.26 -1.54
N ILE A 207 14.24 6.08 -2.41
CA ILE A 207 12.89 6.64 -2.27
C ILE A 207 12.24 6.14 -0.97
N ILE A 208 12.25 4.83 -0.71
CA ILE A 208 11.64 4.27 0.50
C ILE A 208 12.34 4.77 1.75
N LYS A 209 13.66 4.82 1.76
CA LYS A 209 14.42 5.40 2.89
C LYS A 209 14.02 6.86 3.16
N ALA A 210 13.85 7.66 2.11
CA ALA A 210 13.43 9.06 2.23
C ALA A 210 11.98 9.19 2.74
N ILE A 211 11.04 8.39 2.22
CA ILE A 211 9.65 8.34 2.68
C ILE A 211 9.60 7.97 4.16
N THR A 212 10.27 6.88 4.56
CA THR A 212 10.29 6.40 5.94
C THR A 212 10.81 7.49 6.88
N LYS A 213 11.93 8.12 6.55
CA LYS A 213 12.50 9.21 7.37
C LYS A 213 11.52 10.38 7.51
N ALA A 214 10.90 10.80 6.41
CA ALA A 214 9.96 11.92 6.42
C ALA A 214 8.69 11.58 7.21
N PHE A 215 8.16 10.35 7.05
CA PHE A 215 6.96 9.91 7.78
C PHE A 215 7.22 9.80 9.28
N MET A 216 8.37 9.21 9.68
CA MET A 216 8.76 9.16 11.09
C MET A 216 8.84 10.56 11.72
N SER A 217 9.41 11.53 11.02
CA SER A 217 9.47 12.92 11.51
C SER A 217 8.08 13.54 11.68
N LEU A 218 7.16 13.27 10.75
CA LEU A 218 5.77 13.75 10.82
C LEU A 218 4.98 13.05 11.95
N ASP A 219 5.24 11.76 12.19
CA ASP A 219 4.59 11.01 13.27
C ASP A 219 5.09 11.48 14.64
N LEU A 220 6.39 11.77 14.80
CA LEU A 220 6.92 12.38 16.04
C LEU A 220 6.30 13.74 16.36
N ILE A 221 6.04 14.57 15.34
CA ILE A 221 5.32 15.84 15.54
C ILE A 221 3.90 15.56 16.05
N MET A 222 3.24 14.53 15.51
CA MET A 222 1.89 14.16 15.94
C MET A 222 1.84 13.63 17.38
N GLU A 223 2.84 12.85 17.79
CA GLU A 223 2.94 12.27 19.14
C GLU A 223 3.29 13.32 20.21
N SER A 224 3.90 14.43 19.80
CA SER A 224 4.29 15.53 20.71
C SER A 224 3.14 16.47 21.10
N LEU A 225 1.92 16.22 20.62
CA LEU A 225 0.68 16.98 20.85
C LEU A 225 -0.30 16.22 21.74
#